data_a1f726cadb1d6e5bdc120d9a7d663a66
#
_entry.id   a1f726cadb1d6e5bdc120d9a7d663a66
#
_cell.length_a   1.000
_cell.length_b   1.000
_cell.length_c   1.000
_cell.angle_alpha   90.00
_cell.angle_beta   90.00
_cell.angle_gamma   90.00
#
_symmetry.space_group_name_H-M   'P 1'
#
loop_
_entity.id
_entity.type
_entity.pdbx_description
1 polymer ?
#
loop_
_entity_poly.entity_id
_entity_poly.type
_entity_poly.pdbx_seq_one_letter_code
_entity_poly.pdbx_strand_id
1 'polypeptide(L)'
;MAQKTSINIKPCNIGSSEAHNKRTAEYLANIRREKFYIRTDLMAGNEAWVSPDFGEATLTDRYNQIATMVKEKTGRAMQTKDRERVNKKTGKVTIVRGSTPLKEGVVVIKDDTTMEQLRHFCEVCKQRWGITALQVFIHRDEGHYGIPGDN
;
A
#
# COMPACT_ATOMS: atom_id res chain seq x y z
N MET A 1 3.15 20.64 -20.48
CA MET A 1 4.24 19.70 -20.07
C MET A 1 3.68 18.28 -20.04
N ALA A 2 4.47 17.32 -20.44
CA ALA A 2 4.08 15.92 -20.30
C ALA A 2 3.93 15.54 -18.83
N GLN A 3 2.85 14.84 -18.49
CA GLN A 3 2.66 14.29 -17.16
C GLN A 3 3.71 13.21 -16.88
N LYS A 4 4.32 13.30 -15.71
CA LYS A 4 5.33 12.32 -15.28
C LYS A 4 4.65 11.22 -14.46
N THR A 5 5.13 10.00 -14.62
CA THR A 5 4.74 8.87 -13.79
C THR A 5 5.87 8.50 -12.86
N SER A 6 5.55 8.10 -11.65
CA SER A 6 6.52 7.62 -10.68
C SER A 6 5.88 6.58 -9.77
N ILE A 7 6.70 5.76 -9.14
CA ILE A 7 6.26 4.82 -8.13
C ILE A 7 7.17 4.91 -6.90
N ASN A 8 6.56 4.87 -5.73
CA ASN A 8 7.27 4.76 -4.45
C ASN A 8 6.69 3.58 -3.67
N ILE A 9 7.53 2.64 -3.29
CA ILE A 9 7.14 1.44 -2.55
C ILE A 9 7.73 1.52 -1.14
N LYS A 10 6.88 1.36 -0.15
CA LYS A 10 7.23 1.43 1.28
C LYS A 10 6.51 0.34 2.06
N PRO A 11 6.94 0.02 3.30
CA PRO A 11 6.17 -0.84 4.19
C PRO A 11 4.75 -0.29 4.38
N CYS A 12 3.76 -1.17 4.33
CA CYS A 12 2.36 -0.81 4.47
C CYS A 12 2.01 -0.58 5.95
N ASN A 13 1.37 0.54 6.25
CA ASN A 13 0.65 0.73 7.51
C ASN A 13 -0.77 0.16 7.32
N ILE A 14 -0.96 -1.07 7.76
CA ILE A 14 -2.12 -1.89 7.41
C ILE A 14 -3.44 -1.19 7.70
N GLY A 15 -3.64 -0.72 8.94
CA GLY A 15 -4.90 -0.10 9.35
C GLY A 15 -5.21 1.21 8.62
N SER A 16 -4.25 2.13 8.59
CA SER A 16 -4.47 3.44 7.97
C SER A 16 -4.52 3.37 6.44
N SER A 17 -3.71 2.50 5.83
CA SER A 17 -3.72 2.34 4.37
C SER A 17 -5.05 1.78 3.87
N GLU A 18 -5.59 0.79 4.55
CA GLU A 18 -6.89 0.21 4.16
C GLU A 18 -8.03 1.21 4.29
N ALA A 19 -8.09 1.93 5.42
CA ALA A 19 -9.10 2.94 5.67
C ALA A 19 -9.02 4.11 4.65
N HIS A 20 -7.80 4.58 4.36
CA HIS A 20 -7.55 5.61 3.35
C HIS A 20 -8.00 5.15 1.96
N ASN A 21 -7.59 3.96 1.54
CA ASN A 21 -7.89 3.45 0.20
C ASN A 21 -9.38 3.19 -0.01
N LYS A 22 -10.04 2.69 0.99
CA LYS A 22 -11.49 2.41 0.93
C LYS A 22 -12.36 3.63 1.24
N ARG A 23 -11.77 4.76 1.61
CA ARG A 23 -12.51 5.97 2.00
C ARG A 23 -13.60 5.65 3.04
N THR A 24 -13.24 4.94 4.10
CA THR A 24 -14.22 4.57 5.13
C THR A 24 -14.85 5.80 5.77
N ALA A 25 -16.11 5.69 6.18
CA ALA A 25 -16.83 6.80 6.82
C ALA A 25 -16.09 7.32 8.07
N GLU A 26 -15.54 6.42 8.87
CA GLU A 26 -14.73 6.77 10.04
C GLU A 26 -13.47 7.54 9.66
N TYR A 27 -12.75 7.09 8.63
CA TYR A 27 -11.58 7.78 8.12
C TYR A 27 -11.91 9.19 7.66
N LEU A 28 -12.97 9.36 6.85
CA LEU A 28 -13.39 10.66 6.34
C LEU A 28 -13.84 11.62 7.45
N ALA A 29 -14.49 11.09 8.50
CA ALA A 29 -14.94 11.88 9.64
C ALA A 29 -13.76 12.40 10.50
N ASN A 30 -12.66 11.66 10.55
CA ASN A 30 -11.51 11.96 11.40
C ASN A 30 -10.35 12.62 10.65
N ILE A 31 -10.47 12.86 9.35
CA ILE A 31 -9.42 13.51 8.57
C ILE A 31 -9.24 14.96 9.04
N ARG A 32 -7.98 15.36 9.26
CA ARG A 32 -7.66 16.72 9.67
C ARG A 32 -7.96 17.72 8.55
N ARG A 33 -8.49 18.87 8.93
CA ARG A 33 -8.93 19.90 8.00
C ARG A 33 -7.81 20.41 7.09
N GLU A 34 -6.61 20.54 7.62
CA GLU A 34 -5.43 20.94 6.86
C GLU A 34 -4.94 19.88 5.85
N LYS A 35 -5.42 18.65 5.98
CA LYS A 35 -5.19 17.56 5.03
C LYS A 35 -6.41 17.28 4.16
N PHE A 36 -7.32 18.22 4.06
CA PHE A 36 -8.57 18.05 3.32
C PHE A 36 -8.33 18.16 1.82
N TYR A 37 -7.58 17.21 1.30
CA TYR A 37 -7.32 17.06 -0.13
C TYR A 37 -8.26 16.05 -0.80
N ILE A 38 -9.16 15.43 -0.04
CA ILE A 38 -10.14 14.48 -0.58
C ILE A 38 -11.40 15.23 -0.96
N ARG A 39 -11.71 15.21 -2.24
CA ARG A 39 -12.93 15.75 -2.83
C ARG A 39 -14.03 14.71 -2.79
N THR A 40 -14.87 14.72 -1.77
CA THR A 40 -15.96 13.73 -1.61
C THR A 40 -16.99 13.77 -2.74
N ASP A 41 -17.12 14.90 -3.42
CA ASP A 41 -17.95 15.07 -4.61
C ASP A 41 -17.40 14.31 -5.84
N LEU A 42 -16.11 13.96 -5.85
CA LEU A 42 -15.46 13.24 -6.94
C LEU A 42 -15.23 11.76 -6.65
N MET A 43 -15.58 11.28 -5.46
CA MET A 43 -15.34 9.89 -5.05
C MET A 43 -15.95 8.84 -5.98
N ALA A 44 -17.03 9.17 -6.65
CA ALA A 44 -17.66 8.26 -7.62
C ALA A 44 -16.75 7.87 -8.81
N GLY A 45 -15.73 8.68 -9.10
CA GLY A 45 -14.73 8.40 -10.14
C GLY A 45 -13.60 7.48 -9.68
N ASN A 46 -13.54 7.12 -8.41
CA ASN A 46 -12.53 6.19 -7.89
C ASN A 46 -12.80 4.77 -8.39
N GLU A 47 -11.73 4.04 -8.64
CA GLU A 47 -11.79 2.66 -9.11
C GLU A 47 -11.00 1.77 -8.17
N ALA A 48 -11.43 0.52 -8.02
CA ALA A 48 -10.77 -0.48 -7.22
C ALA A 48 -10.71 -1.82 -7.94
N TRP A 49 -9.60 -2.51 -7.79
CA TRP A 49 -9.45 -3.89 -8.19
C TRP A 49 -8.87 -4.68 -7.01
N VAL A 50 -9.40 -5.84 -6.77
CA VAL A 50 -8.93 -6.76 -5.73
C VAL A 50 -8.58 -8.08 -6.39
N SER A 51 -7.41 -8.62 -6.07
CA SER A 51 -7.01 -9.95 -6.57
C SER A 51 -8.04 -11.01 -6.18
N PRO A 52 -8.44 -11.90 -7.10
CA PRO A 52 -9.36 -12.99 -6.79
C PRO A 52 -8.88 -13.88 -5.63
N ASP A 53 -7.58 -14.11 -5.52
CA ASP A 53 -6.99 -14.90 -4.43
C ASP A 53 -7.04 -14.19 -3.08
N PHE A 54 -7.14 -12.85 -3.11
CA PHE A 54 -7.28 -12.05 -1.89
C PHE A 54 -8.75 -11.95 -1.46
N GLY A 55 -9.67 -11.83 -2.43
CA GLY A 55 -11.10 -11.82 -2.20
C GLY A 55 -11.56 -10.71 -1.26
N GLU A 56 -12.42 -11.05 -0.32
CA GLU A 56 -12.97 -10.13 0.69
C GLU A 56 -12.11 -10.00 1.96
N ALA A 57 -10.95 -10.65 1.99
CA ALA A 57 -10.05 -10.57 3.14
C ALA A 57 -9.58 -9.14 3.36
N THR A 58 -9.32 -8.79 4.62
CA THR A 58 -8.68 -7.51 4.96
C THR A 58 -7.15 -7.64 4.86
N LEU A 59 -6.46 -6.49 4.82
CA LEU A 59 -5.00 -6.48 4.88
C LEU A 59 -4.49 -7.10 6.19
N THR A 60 -5.21 -6.91 7.28
CA THR A 60 -4.91 -7.55 8.58
C THR A 60 -5.02 -9.06 8.48
N ASP A 61 -6.06 -9.59 7.84
CA ASP A 61 -6.23 -11.03 7.63
C ASP A 61 -5.06 -11.60 6.81
N ARG A 62 -4.67 -10.92 5.76
CA ARG A 62 -3.54 -11.35 4.91
C ARG A 62 -2.23 -11.33 5.68
N TYR A 63 -1.99 -10.29 6.48
CA TYR A 63 -0.82 -10.22 7.35
C TYR A 63 -0.78 -11.41 8.31
N ASN A 64 -1.89 -11.73 8.96
CA ASN A 64 -1.99 -12.85 9.88
C ASN A 64 -1.79 -14.20 9.20
N GLN A 65 -2.30 -14.37 7.98
CA GLN A 65 -2.05 -15.58 7.17
C GLN A 65 -0.56 -15.76 6.88
N ILE A 66 0.13 -14.68 6.51
CA ILE A 66 1.58 -14.71 6.26
C ILE A 66 2.35 -15.06 7.54
N ALA A 67 2.00 -14.46 8.67
CA ALA A 67 2.62 -14.74 9.97
C ALA A 67 2.44 -16.22 10.37
N THR A 68 1.26 -16.76 10.18
CA THR A 68 0.95 -18.19 10.43
C THR A 68 1.79 -19.09 9.52
N MET A 69 1.84 -18.79 8.24
CA MET A 69 2.63 -19.55 7.28
C MET A 69 4.13 -19.55 7.61
N VAL A 70 4.68 -18.42 8.03
CA VAL A 70 6.08 -18.32 8.47
C VAL A 70 6.33 -19.20 9.68
N LYS A 71 5.44 -19.16 10.69
CA LYS A 71 5.56 -19.99 11.88
C LYS A 71 5.48 -21.49 11.55
N GLU A 72 4.57 -21.89 10.69
CA GLU A 72 4.43 -23.29 10.26
C GLU A 72 5.66 -23.79 9.51
N LYS A 73 6.21 -22.98 8.60
CA LYS A 73 7.36 -23.38 7.78
C LYS A 73 8.70 -23.32 8.53
N THR A 74 8.87 -22.41 9.47
CA THR A 74 10.15 -22.17 10.15
C THR A 74 10.16 -22.65 11.60
N GLY A 75 9.00 -22.96 12.20
CA GLY A 75 8.85 -23.27 13.62
C GLY A 75 9.01 -22.04 14.52
N ARG A 76 9.18 -20.86 13.99
CA ARG A 76 9.41 -19.61 14.73
C ARG A 76 8.43 -18.53 14.29
N ALA A 77 8.02 -17.69 15.25
CA ALA A 77 7.21 -16.52 14.92
C ALA A 77 7.98 -15.57 13.99
N MET A 78 7.25 -14.92 13.08
CA MET A 78 7.81 -13.90 12.21
C MET A 78 8.39 -12.75 13.03
N GLN A 79 9.64 -12.41 12.79
CA GLN A 79 10.33 -11.31 13.47
C GLN A 79 9.82 -9.98 12.89
N THR A 80 9.04 -9.23 13.67
CA THR A 80 8.39 -7.98 13.21
C THR A 80 9.07 -6.71 13.71
N LYS A 81 9.91 -6.82 14.73
CA LYS A 81 10.63 -5.68 15.31
C LYS A 81 12.08 -5.68 14.87
N ASP A 82 12.64 -4.49 14.71
CA ASP A 82 14.08 -4.32 14.51
C ASP A 82 14.82 -4.80 15.76
N ARG A 83 15.98 -5.38 15.57
CA ARG A 83 16.83 -5.85 16.68
C ARG A 83 18.29 -5.51 16.41
N GLU A 84 19.05 -5.34 17.48
CA GLU A 84 20.49 -5.18 17.40
C GLU A 84 21.18 -6.55 17.33
N ARG A 85 22.19 -6.63 16.48
CA ARG A 85 23.11 -7.78 16.42
C ARG A 85 24.51 -7.29 16.72
N VAL A 86 25.11 -7.85 17.76
CA VAL A 86 26.49 -7.52 18.16
C VAL A 86 27.44 -8.60 17.63
N ASN A 87 28.47 -8.19 16.90
CA ASN A 87 29.54 -9.09 16.51
C ASN A 87 30.44 -9.29 17.73
N LYS A 88 30.48 -10.52 18.25
CA LYS A 88 31.25 -10.88 19.44
C LYS A 88 32.77 -10.69 19.29
N LYS A 89 33.28 -10.72 18.07
CA LYS A 89 34.72 -10.57 17.81
C LYS A 89 35.15 -9.11 17.67
N THR A 90 34.34 -8.27 17.02
CA THR A 90 34.68 -6.87 16.72
C THR A 90 33.94 -5.86 17.57
N GLY A 91 32.89 -6.27 18.30
CA GLY A 91 32.01 -5.37 19.04
C GLY A 91 31.10 -4.52 18.18
N LYS A 92 31.15 -4.70 16.84
CA LYS A 92 30.31 -3.94 15.91
C LYS A 92 28.84 -4.26 16.08
N VAL A 93 28.03 -3.23 16.24
CA VAL A 93 26.57 -3.32 16.33
C VAL A 93 25.96 -3.07 14.94
N THR A 94 25.12 -3.99 14.48
CA THR A 94 24.31 -3.85 13.29
C THR A 94 22.83 -4.00 13.63
N ILE A 95 21.97 -3.31 12.89
CA ILE A 95 20.52 -3.42 13.05
C ILE A 95 19.98 -4.41 12.03
N VAL A 96 19.31 -5.46 12.53
CA VAL A 96 18.54 -6.38 11.71
C VAL A 96 17.10 -5.90 11.67
N ARG A 97 16.65 -5.54 10.48
CA ARG A 97 15.27 -5.01 10.28
C ARG A 97 14.23 -6.10 10.48
N GLY A 98 13.11 -5.71 11.08
CA GLY A 98 11.93 -6.57 11.18
C GLY A 98 11.33 -6.83 9.79
N SER A 99 10.58 -7.92 9.69
CA SER A 99 9.86 -8.28 8.46
C SER A 99 8.72 -7.30 8.21
N THR A 100 8.61 -6.87 6.96
CA THR A 100 7.51 -6.04 6.47
C THR A 100 6.90 -6.72 5.23
N PRO A 101 6.11 -7.79 5.41
CA PRO A 101 5.66 -8.63 4.30
C PRO A 101 4.70 -7.94 3.36
N LEU A 102 3.95 -6.96 3.85
CA LEU A 102 3.05 -6.15 3.02
C LEU A 102 3.70 -4.82 2.71
N LYS A 103 3.65 -4.45 1.43
CA LYS A 103 4.16 -3.19 0.90
C LYS A 103 3.01 -2.39 0.30
N GLU A 104 3.15 -1.09 0.33
CA GLU A 104 2.27 -0.15 -0.34
C GLU A 104 3.06 0.58 -1.43
N GLY A 105 2.55 0.55 -2.64
CA GLY A 105 3.09 1.32 -3.76
C GLY A 105 2.18 2.50 -4.05
N VAL A 106 2.74 3.70 -4.03
CA VAL A 106 2.04 4.90 -4.51
C VAL A 106 2.54 5.21 -5.90
N VAL A 107 1.65 5.19 -6.87
CA VAL A 107 1.94 5.42 -8.27
C VAL A 107 1.28 6.72 -8.71
N VAL A 108 2.09 7.65 -9.23
CA VAL A 108 1.56 8.84 -9.90
C VAL A 108 1.21 8.45 -11.32
N ILE A 109 -0.06 8.58 -11.68
CA ILE A 109 -0.60 8.18 -12.99
C ILE A 109 -1.03 9.40 -13.80
N LYS A 110 -1.22 9.19 -15.10
CA LYS A 110 -1.82 10.18 -15.99
C LYS A 110 -3.35 10.11 -15.90
N ASP A 111 -4.02 11.17 -16.32
CA ASP A 111 -5.49 11.25 -16.28
C ASP A 111 -6.16 10.16 -17.11
N ASP A 112 -5.52 9.74 -18.21
CA ASP A 112 -6.01 8.70 -19.12
C ASP A 112 -5.55 7.27 -18.74
N THR A 113 -4.81 7.10 -17.65
CA THR A 113 -4.38 5.79 -17.18
C THR A 113 -5.59 4.96 -16.73
N THR A 114 -5.67 3.73 -17.23
CA THR A 114 -6.78 2.80 -16.93
C THR A 114 -6.39 1.76 -15.88
N MET A 115 -7.40 1.18 -15.23
CA MET A 115 -7.21 0.04 -14.33
C MET A 115 -6.58 -1.15 -15.06
N GLU A 116 -6.94 -1.40 -16.31
CA GLU A 116 -6.36 -2.47 -17.12
C GLU A 116 -4.85 -2.29 -17.31
N GLN A 117 -4.40 -1.07 -17.59
CA GLN A 117 -2.97 -0.76 -17.69
C GLN A 117 -2.23 -1.00 -16.37
N LEU A 118 -2.83 -0.63 -15.25
CA LEU A 118 -2.25 -0.87 -13.92
C LEU A 118 -2.21 -2.36 -13.57
N ARG A 119 -3.22 -3.12 -13.93
CA ARG A 119 -3.23 -4.59 -13.77
C ARG A 119 -2.13 -5.24 -14.60
N HIS A 120 -1.95 -4.81 -15.84
CA HIS A 120 -0.85 -5.28 -16.68
C HIS A 120 0.52 -4.96 -16.04
N PHE A 121 0.69 -3.76 -15.51
CA PHE A 121 1.88 -3.38 -14.76
C PHE A 121 2.12 -4.32 -13.56
N CYS A 122 1.09 -4.65 -12.80
CA CYS A 122 1.17 -5.61 -11.69
C CYS A 122 1.61 -7.00 -12.16
N GLU A 123 1.11 -7.48 -13.31
CA GLU A 123 1.55 -8.75 -13.89
C GLU A 123 3.04 -8.73 -14.26
N VAL A 124 3.53 -7.64 -14.82
CA VAL A 124 4.96 -7.47 -15.13
C VAL A 124 5.80 -7.48 -13.85
N CYS A 125 5.34 -6.82 -12.78
CA CYS A 125 6.00 -6.84 -11.48
C CYS A 125 6.09 -8.25 -10.90
N LYS A 126 5.03 -9.03 -11.04
CA LYS A 126 5.01 -10.44 -10.60
C LYS A 126 6.00 -11.29 -11.37
N GLN A 127 6.03 -11.15 -12.69
CA GLN A 127 6.92 -11.93 -13.55
C GLN A 127 8.39 -11.57 -13.34
N ARG A 128 8.72 -10.30 -13.17
CA ARG A 128 10.10 -9.82 -13.06
C ARG A 128 10.67 -9.91 -11.65
N TRP A 129 9.87 -9.66 -10.64
CA TRP A 129 10.35 -9.49 -9.25
C TRP A 129 9.60 -10.33 -8.23
N GLY A 130 8.63 -11.13 -8.64
CA GLY A 130 7.85 -11.97 -7.73
C GLY A 130 6.93 -11.17 -6.80
N ILE A 131 6.64 -9.91 -7.11
CA ILE A 131 5.74 -9.06 -6.33
C ILE A 131 4.30 -9.39 -6.71
N THR A 132 3.50 -9.81 -5.74
CA THR A 132 2.08 -10.09 -5.93
C THR A 132 1.24 -8.91 -5.49
N ALA A 133 0.50 -8.31 -6.41
CA ALA A 133 -0.46 -7.27 -6.09
C ALA A 133 -1.73 -7.88 -5.49
N LEU A 134 -2.16 -7.35 -4.36
CA LEU A 134 -3.39 -7.77 -3.68
C LEU A 134 -4.58 -6.87 -4.04
N GLN A 135 -4.34 -5.58 -4.09
CA GLN A 135 -5.35 -4.55 -4.34
C GLN A 135 -4.73 -3.42 -5.14
N VAL A 136 -5.51 -2.81 -6.01
CA VAL A 136 -5.15 -1.58 -6.73
C VAL A 136 -6.31 -0.61 -6.59
N PHE A 137 -6.03 0.61 -6.14
CA PHE A 137 -7.01 1.69 -6.03
C PHE A 137 -6.57 2.87 -6.88
N ILE A 138 -7.47 3.37 -7.71
CA ILE A 138 -7.29 4.64 -8.43
C ILE A 138 -8.09 5.69 -7.70
N HIS A 139 -7.41 6.69 -7.17
CA HIS A 139 -8.02 7.85 -6.53
C HIS A 139 -8.06 9.02 -7.52
N ARG A 140 -9.26 9.43 -7.88
CA ARG A 140 -9.52 10.60 -8.73
C ARG A 140 -10.22 11.73 -7.95
N ASP A 141 -10.24 11.59 -6.63
CA ASP A 141 -10.92 12.46 -5.69
C ASP A 141 -9.96 13.32 -4.85
N GLU A 142 -8.67 13.30 -5.19
CA GLU A 142 -7.67 14.10 -4.48
C GLU A 142 -7.50 15.45 -5.14
N GLY A 143 -7.58 16.52 -4.35
CA GLY A 143 -7.49 17.89 -4.79
C GLY A 143 -7.95 18.87 -3.73
N HIS A 144 -7.97 20.16 -4.06
CA HIS A 144 -8.39 21.21 -3.13
C HIS A 144 -9.60 21.97 -3.66
N TYR A 145 -10.60 22.14 -2.82
CA TYR A 145 -11.80 22.91 -3.19
C TYR A 145 -11.45 24.35 -3.56
N GLY A 146 -11.97 24.80 -4.68
CA GLY A 146 -11.84 26.19 -5.11
C GLY A 146 -10.48 26.57 -5.73
N ILE A 147 -9.59 25.62 -5.97
CA ILE A 147 -8.33 25.85 -6.68
C ILE A 147 -8.50 25.42 -8.14
N PRO A 148 -8.40 26.33 -9.13
CA PRO A 148 -8.52 25.98 -10.53
C PRO A 148 -7.46 24.95 -10.96
N GLY A 149 -7.89 23.89 -11.63
CA GLY A 149 -7.01 22.84 -12.12
C GLY A 149 -6.55 21.80 -11.08
N ASP A 150 -7.04 21.91 -9.86
CA ASP A 150 -6.77 20.97 -8.77
C ASP A 150 -8.01 20.07 -8.57
N ASN A 151 -8.08 19.01 -9.36
CA ASN A 151 -9.18 18.03 -9.38
C ASN A 151 -8.68 16.66 -8.95
#